data_0fbc7de473cba66a3aa2e1c9114c0ba0
#
_entry.id   0fbc7de473cba66a3aa2e1c9114c0ba0
#
_cell.length_a   1.000
_cell.length_b   1.000
_cell.length_c   1.000
_cell.angle_alpha   90.00
_cell.angle_beta   90.00
_cell.angle_gamma   90.00
#
_symmetry.space_group_name_H-M   'P 1'
#
loop_
_entity.id
_entity.type
_entity.pdbx_description
1 polymer ?
#
loop_
_entity_poly.entity_id
_entity_poly.type
_entity_poly.pdbx_seq_one_letter_code
_entity_poly.pdbx_strand_id
1 'polypeptide(L)'
;MKAKYIYTIMMAMALTFGMASCDDDDNNNNTEQQKPATKTELKCDMDTVKVGIGETASFNILEGGGDYKVICENEDVITATLEGTTVTLNSQKMGLTGVVISDAEGNYKRVIVKSMYMNLNLDKEELFIGMKLGHTDGKATLNVLEGNGSYKIEIADETVARVIAKTETSITFQGINAGETTCVVTDLMGLQKTINVKVETTTIPFTEDEKAAILAITKNVVNWNGQDGYQWGDYTVKDLGDGKMQAKWDYYNRYKMTCTWTGDATVGKKGTGTFVYNMNYEKSFDVDVEIIKNDGSRVWGICSCVKDDYLNTGYFCIAL
;
A
#
# COMPACT_ATOMS: atom_id res chain seq x y z
N MET A 1 -7.86 28.96 4.48
CA MET A 1 -7.95 30.21 3.71
C MET A 1 -6.74 31.12 4.02
N LYS A 2 -5.50 30.71 3.70
CA LYS A 2 -4.28 31.57 3.86
C LYS A 2 -3.25 31.38 2.73
N ALA A 3 -3.55 30.58 1.71
CA ALA A 3 -2.60 30.29 0.62
C ALA A 3 -2.69 31.24 -0.60
N LYS A 4 -3.55 32.26 -0.58
CA LYS A 4 -3.76 33.17 -1.73
C LYS A 4 -2.93 34.47 -1.72
N TYR A 5 -2.18 34.74 -0.65
CA TYR A 5 -1.44 36.00 -0.54
C TYR A 5 0.04 35.95 -0.88
N ILE A 6 0.62 34.75 -1.08
CA ILE A 6 2.07 34.61 -1.34
C ILE A 6 2.41 34.86 -2.82
N TYR A 7 1.49 34.64 -3.76
CA TYR A 7 1.74 34.87 -5.20
C TYR A 7 1.68 36.35 -5.63
N THR A 8 1.15 37.25 -4.80
CA THR A 8 0.97 38.66 -5.17
C THR A 8 2.18 39.54 -4.87
N ILE A 9 3.15 39.06 -4.09
CA ILE A 9 4.34 39.84 -3.72
C ILE A 9 5.51 39.63 -4.71
N MET A 10 5.53 38.53 -5.47
CA MET A 10 6.60 38.26 -6.47
C MET A 10 6.43 38.98 -7.82
N MET A 11 5.32 39.67 -8.07
CA MET A 11 5.03 40.29 -9.36
C MET A 11 5.23 41.81 -9.40
N ALA A 12 5.70 42.44 -8.31
CA ALA A 12 5.80 43.91 -8.18
C ALA A 12 7.23 44.47 -8.28
N MET A 13 8.28 43.67 -8.59
CA MET A 13 9.67 44.14 -8.65
C MET A 13 10.32 44.10 -10.02
N ALA A 14 9.56 43.97 -11.08
CA ALA A 14 10.13 43.99 -12.45
C ALA A 14 9.47 45.10 -13.29
N LEU A 15 9.76 46.38 -13.02
CA LEU A 15 9.54 47.46 -13.98
C LEU A 15 10.06 48.81 -13.40
N THR A 16 11.38 49.06 -13.41
CA THR A 16 11.94 50.40 -13.58
C THR A 16 13.36 50.32 -14.19
N PHE A 17 13.44 50.11 -15.47
CA PHE A 17 14.61 50.55 -16.22
C PHE A 17 14.21 51.84 -16.97
N GLY A 18 14.50 53.01 -16.37
CA GLY A 18 14.44 54.28 -17.03
C GLY A 18 15.67 54.44 -17.92
N MET A 19 15.41 54.68 -19.18
CA MET A 19 16.43 55.18 -20.12
C MET A 19 16.76 56.62 -19.76
N ALA A 20 18.04 56.92 -19.53
CA ALA A 20 18.51 58.31 -19.56
C ALA A 20 19.46 58.44 -20.79
N SER A 21 19.01 59.32 -21.69
CA SER A 21 19.73 59.80 -22.89
C SER A 21 20.91 60.66 -22.50
N CYS A 22 21.99 60.57 -23.32
CA CYS A 22 23.14 61.44 -23.29
C CYS A 22 22.75 62.89 -23.65
N ASP A 23 23.40 63.85 -23.00
CA ASP A 23 23.78 65.08 -23.64
C ASP A 23 25.13 65.56 -23.08
N ASP A 24 25.98 66.04 -23.97
CA ASP A 24 27.32 66.55 -23.73
C ASP A 24 27.27 67.87 -22.95
N ASP A 25 28.20 68.04 -21.96
CA ASP A 25 29.01 69.25 -21.86
C ASP A 25 30.12 69.13 -20.80
N ASP A 26 31.27 69.58 -21.13
CA ASP A 26 32.50 69.65 -20.36
C ASP A 26 32.38 70.23 -18.96
N ASN A 27 32.89 69.54 -17.92
CA ASN A 27 33.73 70.18 -16.91
C ASN A 27 34.45 69.16 -16.01
N ASN A 28 35.72 69.37 -15.96
CA ASN A 28 36.70 68.72 -15.10
C ASN A 28 36.34 68.78 -13.62
N ASN A 29 36.06 67.61 -13.00
CA ASN A 29 36.27 67.42 -11.56
C ASN A 29 36.52 65.92 -11.29
N ASN A 30 37.69 65.68 -10.72
CA ASN A 30 38.12 64.41 -10.15
C ASN A 30 37.03 63.85 -9.22
N THR A 31 36.18 62.98 -9.75
CA THR A 31 35.37 62.11 -8.94
C THR A 31 35.90 60.71 -9.16
N GLU A 32 36.52 60.14 -8.13
CA GLU A 32 36.87 58.72 -8.11
C GLU A 32 35.62 57.94 -8.49
N GLN A 33 35.61 57.33 -9.69
CA GLN A 33 34.61 56.35 -10.07
C GLN A 33 34.75 55.20 -9.12
N GLN A 34 33.87 55.10 -8.09
CA GLN A 34 33.70 53.92 -7.33
C GLN A 34 33.35 52.78 -8.30
N LYS A 35 34.33 51.91 -8.52
CA LYS A 35 34.14 50.62 -9.21
C LYS A 35 32.92 49.96 -8.61
N PRO A 36 31.90 49.55 -9.39
CA PRO A 36 30.76 48.84 -8.82
C PRO A 36 31.29 47.70 -7.95
N ALA A 37 30.91 47.69 -6.68
CA ALA A 37 31.24 46.59 -5.80
C ALA A 37 30.74 45.28 -6.48
N THR A 38 31.66 44.41 -6.79
CA THR A 38 31.34 43.09 -7.32
C THR A 38 30.55 42.38 -6.25
N LYS A 39 29.23 42.20 -6.45
CA LYS A 39 28.39 41.43 -5.50
C LYS A 39 28.97 40.04 -5.36
N THR A 40 29.15 39.59 -4.13
CA THR A 40 29.59 38.21 -3.81
C THR A 40 28.44 37.25 -4.09
N GLU A 41 28.63 36.30 -4.98
CA GLU A 41 27.58 35.28 -5.26
C GLU A 41 27.33 34.44 -4.04
N LEU A 42 26.05 34.23 -3.71
CA LEU A 42 25.64 33.34 -2.60
C LEU A 42 25.76 31.88 -3.01
N LYS A 43 26.69 31.15 -2.38
CA LYS A 43 26.96 29.73 -2.68
C LYS A 43 26.80 28.87 -1.43
N CYS A 44 26.25 27.68 -1.65
CA CYS A 44 26.16 26.61 -0.64
C CYS A 44 26.94 25.39 -1.12
N ASP A 45 27.37 24.55 -0.17
CA ASP A 45 28.06 23.29 -0.46
C ASP A 45 27.13 22.22 -1.08
N MET A 46 25.81 22.40 -0.97
CA MET A 46 24.80 21.51 -1.54
C MET A 46 23.66 22.27 -2.23
N ASP A 47 23.22 21.75 -3.38
CA ASP A 47 22.00 22.21 -4.08
C ASP A 47 20.78 21.37 -3.70
N THR A 48 21.02 20.15 -3.18
CA THR A 48 19.98 19.22 -2.75
C THR A 48 20.43 18.47 -1.51
N VAL A 49 19.59 18.46 -0.47
CA VAL A 49 19.77 17.71 0.76
C VAL A 49 18.71 16.63 0.87
N LYS A 50 19.13 15.39 1.20
CA LYS A 50 18.26 14.29 1.58
C LYS A 50 18.31 14.15 3.09
N VAL A 51 17.17 13.98 3.74
CA VAL A 51 17.07 13.82 5.20
C VAL A 51 16.01 12.78 5.52
N GLY A 52 16.33 11.89 6.45
CA GLY A 52 15.39 10.89 6.98
C GLY A 52 14.27 11.56 7.77
N ILE A 53 13.05 11.01 7.72
CA ILE A 53 11.91 11.52 8.49
C ILE A 53 12.24 11.44 9.98
N GLY A 54 12.06 12.55 10.70
CA GLY A 54 12.43 12.67 12.12
C GLY A 54 13.91 12.85 12.39
N GLU A 55 14.77 12.90 11.34
CA GLU A 55 16.21 13.11 11.45
C GLU A 55 16.59 14.55 11.14
N THR A 56 17.89 14.85 11.34
CA THR A 56 18.51 16.13 11.02
C THR A 56 19.56 15.97 9.94
N ALA A 57 19.70 16.99 9.10
CA ALA A 57 20.80 17.13 8.15
C ALA A 57 21.27 18.58 8.13
N SER A 58 22.49 18.85 7.68
CA SER A 58 23.00 20.21 7.58
C SER A 58 23.74 20.44 6.28
N PHE A 59 23.83 21.70 5.88
CA PHE A 59 24.67 22.19 4.79
C PHE A 59 25.25 23.54 5.15
N ASN A 60 26.31 23.99 4.43
CA ASN A 60 27.00 25.21 4.73
C ASN A 60 26.87 26.25 3.61
N ILE A 61 26.80 27.51 4.03
CA ILE A 61 26.95 28.65 3.15
C ILE A 61 28.47 28.90 2.99
N LEU A 62 28.98 28.80 1.76
CA LEU A 62 30.40 28.93 1.46
C LEU A 62 30.81 30.37 1.15
N GLU A 63 29.98 31.10 0.41
CA GLU A 63 30.23 32.47 -0.01
C GLU A 63 28.92 33.27 0.01
N GLY A 64 28.98 34.57 0.26
CA GLY A 64 27.83 35.50 0.24
C GLY A 64 28.12 36.80 0.96
N GLY A 65 27.14 37.72 0.94
CA GLY A 65 27.24 39.09 1.49
C GLY A 65 27.03 39.21 2.99
N GLY A 66 26.98 38.09 3.76
CA GLY A 66 26.75 38.10 5.21
C GLY A 66 25.28 38.35 5.63
N ASP A 67 25.03 38.46 6.94
CA ASP A 67 23.69 38.64 7.52
C ASP A 67 22.63 37.70 6.93
N TYR A 68 22.98 36.42 6.88
CA TYR A 68 22.17 35.38 6.25
C TYR A 68 20.83 35.19 6.98
N LYS A 69 19.77 34.97 6.17
CA LYS A 69 18.44 34.57 6.62
C LYS A 69 18.03 33.29 5.91
N VAL A 70 17.30 32.43 6.64
CA VAL A 70 16.83 31.14 6.15
C VAL A 70 15.32 31.08 6.27
N ILE A 71 14.65 30.67 5.19
CA ILE A 71 13.19 30.51 5.14
C ILE A 71 12.86 29.13 4.53
N CYS A 72 12.04 28.36 5.22
CA CYS A 72 11.49 27.12 4.71
C CYS A 72 10.23 27.40 3.87
N GLU A 73 10.14 26.84 2.67
CA GLU A 73 8.93 26.98 1.82
C GLU A 73 7.74 26.20 2.40
N ASN A 74 8.00 25.13 3.16
CA ASN A 74 6.98 24.33 3.85
C ASN A 74 7.51 23.81 5.20
N GLU A 75 7.12 24.51 6.27
CA GLU A 75 7.52 24.18 7.64
C GLU A 75 6.88 22.88 8.18
N ASP A 76 5.78 22.41 7.58
CA ASP A 76 5.21 21.12 7.91
C ASP A 76 6.11 19.95 7.47
N VAL A 77 6.96 20.15 6.46
CA VAL A 77 7.88 19.14 5.94
C VAL A 77 9.24 19.25 6.58
N ILE A 78 9.78 20.47 6.66
CA ILE A 78 11.11 20.76 7.16
C ILE A 78 11.09 22.06 7.98
N THR A 79 11.79 22.08 9.11
CA THR A 79 12.18 23.33 9.78
C THR A 79 13.69 23.51 9.65
N ALA A 80 14.16 24.76 9.64
CA ALA A 80 15.57 25.09 9.52
C ALA A 80 16.01 26.07 10.60
N THR A 81 17.24 25.89 11.09
CA THR A 81 17.94 26.82 11.98
C THR A 81 19.25 27.21 11.33
N LEU A 82 19.71 28.44 11.60
CA LEU A 82 20.97 28.97 11.11
C LEU A 82 21.89 29.33 12.28
N GLU A 83 23.09 28.77 12.27
CA GLU A 83 24.17 29.11 13.21
C GLU A 83 25.42 29.49 12.43
N GLY A 84 25.77 30.79 12.41
CA GLY A 84 26.87 31.29 11.59
C GLY A 84 26.59 31.07 10.10
N THR A 85 27.30 30.15 9.48
CA THR A 85 27.14 29.75 8.07
C THR A 85 26.51 28.37 7.91
N THR A 86 26.23 27.67 9.01
CA THR A 86 25.66 26.31 8.97
C THR A 86 24.14 26.37 9.09
N VAL A 87 23.47 25.77 8.11
CA VAL A 87 22.01 25.57 8.10
C VAL A 87 21.71 24.16 8.53
N THR A 88 21.01 23.99 9.65
CA THR A 88 20.55 22.69 10.14
C THR A 88 19.08 22.52 9.84
N LEU A 89 18.74 21.40 9.20
CA LEU A 89 17.39 21.02 8.79
C LEU A 89 16.86 19.96 9.75
N ASN A 90 15.59 20.09 10.19
CA ASN A 90 14.90 19.08 10.97
C ASN A 90 13.68 18.59 10.16
N SER A 91 13.69 17.31 9.81
CA SER A 91 12.62 16.69 9.04
C SER A 91 11.41 16.41 9.94
N GLN A 92 10.20 16.82 9.49
CA GLN A 92 8.95 16.63 10.22
C GLN A 92 8.08 15.53 9.59
N LYS A 93 7.94 15.55 8.26
CA LYS A 93 7.20 14.54 7.51
C LYS A 93 7.73 14.39 6.07
N MET A 94 7.36 13.31 5.42
CA MET A 94 7.73 13.05 4.03
C MET A 94 7.28 14.20 3.12
N GLY A 95 8.18 14.66 2.24
CA GLY A 95 7.89 15.68 1.25
C GLY A 95 9.10 16.20 0.52
N LEU A 96 8.82 16.89 -0.60
CA LEU A 96 9.79 17.66 -1.36
C LEU A 96 9.50 19.16 -1.14
N THR A 97 10.50 19.92 -0.71
CA THR A 97 10.38 21.34 -0.43
C THR A 97 11.67 22.08 -0.76
N GLY A 98 11.72 23.38 -0.54
CA GLY A 98 12.91 24.21 -0.64
C GLY A 98 13.20 24.96 0.65
N VAL A 99 14.47 25.25 0.85
CA VAL A 99 14.96 26.20 1.83
C VAL A 99 15.65 27.33 1.06
N VAL A 100 15.17 28.55 1.30
CA VAL A 100 15.71 29.74 0.66
C VAL A 100 16.62 30.47 1.64
N ILE A 101 17.84 30.70 1.24
CA ILE A 101 18.83 31.51 1.93
C ILE A 101 18.91 32.86 1.23
N SER A 102 18.98 33.95 2.00
CA SER A 102 19.27 35.28 1.49
C SER A 102 20.36 35.94 2.30
N ASP A 103 21.07 36.91 1.70
CA ASP A 103 22.14 37.68 2.32
C ASP A 103 21.85 39.18 2.35
N ALA A 104 22.75 39.98 2.97
CA ALA A 104 22.62 41.43 3.06
C ALA A 104 22.72 42.16 1.72
N GLU A 105 23.36 41.56 0.72
CA GLU A 105 23.48 42.11 -0.62
C GLU A 105 22.26 41.86 -1.51
N GLY A 106 21.26 41.16 -0.97
CA GLY A 106 20.01 40.80 -1.66
C GLY A 106 20.16 39.63 -2.63
N ASN A 107 21.22 38.83 -2.50
CA ASN A 107 21.29 37.56 -3.22
C ASN A 107 20.44 36.51 -2.48
N TYR A 108 20.00 35.51 -3.24
CA TYR A 108 19.27 34.37 -2.69
C TYR A 108 19.70 33.08 -3.36
N LYS A 109 19.66 31.98 -2.60
CA LYS A 109 19.90 30.61 -3.07
C LYS A 109 18.79 29.71 -2.54
N ARG A 110 18.23 28.89 -3.41
CA ARG A 110 17.28 27.87 -3.05
C ARG A 110 17.98 26.50 -3.00
N VAL A 111 17.93 25.84 -1.87
CA VAL A 111 18.39 24.46 -1.69
C VAL A 111 17.17 23.55 -1.66
N ILE A 112 17.16 22.50 -2.49
CA ILE A 112 16.08 21.52 -2.53
C ILE A 112 16.25 20.56 -1.36
N VAL A 113 15.18 20.29 -0.63
CA VAL A 113 15.18 19.34 0.48
C VAL A 113 14.21 18.20 0.19
N LYS A 114 14.72 16.98 0.26
CA LYS A 114 13.95 15.72 0.14
C LYS A 114 13.88 15.08 1.52
N SER A 115 12.77 15.27 2.22
CA SER A 115 12.45 14.55 3.46
C SER A 115 11.77 13.24 3.08
N MET A 116 12.41 12.10 3.41
CA MET A 116 12.01 10.81 2.86
C MET A 116 12.36 9.65 3.81
N TYR A 117 11.72 8.50 3.63
CA TYR A 117 12.26 7.25 4.16
C TYR A 117 13.59 6.94 3.45
N MET A 118 14.60 6.58 4.23
CA MET A 118 15.93 6.27 3.70
C MET A 118 16.06 4.82 3.24
N ASN A 119 15.08 3.97 3.63
CA ASN A 119 14.99 2.57 3.25
C ASN A 119 13.59 2.26 2.72
N LEU A 120 13.49 1.25 1.85
CA LEU A 120 12.26 0.60 1.47
C LEU A 120 12.17 -0.74 2.21
N ASN A 121 11.27 -0.83 3.20
CA ASN A 121 11.07 -2.01 4.02
C ASN A 121 9.74 -2.67 3.70
N LEU A 122 9.80 -3.97 3.43
CA LEU A 122 8.65 -4.82 3.13
C LEU A 122 8.49 -5.84 4.27
N ASP A 123 7.26 -6.33 4.48
CA ASP A 123 6.95 -7.31 5.53
C ASP A 123 7.53 -8.71 5.24
N LYS A 124 7.94 -8.96 3.99
CA LYS A 124 8.46 -10.26 3.53
C LYS A 124 9.58 -10.06 2.51
N GLU A 125 10.54 -10.97 2.50
CA GLU A 125 11.57 -11.09 1.46
C GLU A 125 11.22 -12.17 0.43
N GLU A 126 10.30 -13.06 0.78
CA GLU A 126 9.73 -14.09 -0.08
C GLU A 126 8.21 -14.05 0.01
N LEU A 127 7.54 -14.01 -1.13
CA LEU A 127 6.08 -14.05 -1.24
C LEU A 127 5.63 -15.40 -1.76
N PHE A 128 5.00 -16.18 -0.90
CA PHE A 128 4.38 -17.44 -1.27
C PHE A 128 2.93 -17.23 -1.72
N ILE A 129 2.56 -17.77 -2.88
CA ILE A 129 1.20 -17.76 -3.42
C ILE A 129 0.74 -19.20 -3.59
N GLY A 130 -0.15 -19.64 -2.68
CA GLY A 130 -0.81 -20.93 -2.80
C GLY A 130 -1.97 -20.85 -3.81
N MET A 131 -1.88 -21.57 -4.90
CA MET A 131 -3.02 -21.82 -5.79
C MET A 131 -3.70 -23.11 -5.38
N LYS A 132 -4.99 -23.08 -5.06
CA LYS A 132 -5.76 -24.30 -4.82
C LYS A 132 -5.74 -25.16 -6.08
N LEU A 133 -5.61 -26.47 -5.92
CA LEU A 133 -5.58 -27.44 -7.02
C LEU A 133 -6.78 -27.23 -7.96
N GLY A 134 -6.50 -27.06 -9.25
CA GLY A 134 -7.50 -26.77 -10.27
C GLY A 134 -7.99 -25.33 -10.35
N HIS A 135 -7.57 -24.43 -9.44
CA HIS A 135 -7.94 -23.01 -9.43
C HIS A 135 -6.83 -22.13 -10.00
N THR A 136 -7.20 -20.90 -10.42
CA THR A 136 -6.28 -19.90 -10.97
C THR A 136 -6.39 -18.56 -10.23
N ASP A 137 -6.91 -18.56 -9.00
CA ASP A 137 -7.25 -17.36 -8.23
C ASP A 137 -6.42 -17.20 -6.96
N GLY A 138 -5.32 -17.95 -6.83
CA GLY A 138 -4.37 -17.83 -5.71
C GLY A 138 -3.85 -16.40 -5.61
N LYS A 139 -3.89 -15.82 -4.41
CA LYS A 139 -3.47 -14.44 -4.14
C LYS A 139 -2.62 -14.37 -2.89
N ALA A 140 -1.69 -13.42 -2.89
CA ALA A 140 -0.96 -13.05 -1.69
C ALA A 140 -0.69 -11.54 -1.69
N THR A 141 -0.57 -10.96 -0.49
CA THR A 141 -0.30 -9.55 -0.31
C THR A 141 1.06 -9.35 0.34
N LEU A 142 1.81 -8.42 -0.21
CA LEU A 142 3.05 -7.88 0.30
C LEU A 142 2.74 -6.52 0.90
N ASN A 143 3.09 -6.30 2.16
CA ASN A 143 2.89 -5.01 2.81
C ASN A 143 4.16 -4.19 2.80
N VAL A 144 4.02 -2.89 2.55
CA VAL A 144 5.10 -1.92 2.66
C VAL A 144 5.06 -1.34 4.07
N LEU A 145 6.13 -1.58 4.83
CA LEU A 145 6.29 -1.09 6.20
C LEU A 145 6.84 0.34 6.22
N GLU A 146 7.82 0.61 5.33
CA GLU A 146 8.42 1.92 5.12
C GLU A 146 8.73 2.11 3.64
N GLY A 147 8.46 3.30 3.10
CA GLY A 147 8.74 3.64 1.71
C GLY A 147 8.10 4.96 1.30
N ASN A 148 8.52 5.49 0.16
CA ASN A 148 8.17 6.84 -0.28
C ASN A 148 6.96 6.89 -1.23
N GLY A 149 6.13 5.85 -1.23
CA GLY A 149 4.90 5.80 -2.03
C GLY A 149 5.12 5.64 -3.54
N SER A 150 4.03 5.71 -4.30
CA SER A 150 4.04 5.66 -5.78
C SER A 150 4.86 4.50 -6.36
N TYR A 151 4.67 3.30 -5.82
CA TYR A 151 5.50 2.14 -6.16
C TYR A 151 5.36 1.73 -7.63
N LYS A 152 6.51 1.59 -8.31
CA LYS A 152 6.66 0.87 -9.58
C LYS A 152 7.04 -0.56 -9.26
N ILE A 153 6.37 -1.52 -9.91
CA ILE A 153 6.56 -2.95 -9.67
C ILE A 153 6.91 -3.61 -10.98
N GLU A 154 8.03 -4.33 -11.01
CA GLU A 154 8.52 -5.05 -12.18
C GLU A 154 8.68 -6.52 -11.82
N ILE A 155 7.95 -7.40 -12.51
CA ILE A 155 8.02 -8.85 -12.35
C ILE A 155 8.84 -9.41 -13.51
N ALA A 156 9.81 -10.28 -13.18
CA ALA A 156 10.71 -10.82 -14.19
C ALA A 156 9.99 -11.82 -15.12
N ASP A 157 9.03 -12.59 -14.60
CA ASP A 157 8.20 -13.52 -15.39
C ASP A 157 6.72 -13.38 -14.98
N GLU A 158 5.95 -12.66 -15.77
CA GLU A 158 4.51 -12.46 -15.57
C GLU A 158 3.68 -13.71 -15.90
N THR A 159 4.27 -14.76 -16.48
CA THR A 159 3.57 -16.03 -16.65
C THR A 159 3.47 -16.83 -15.36
N VAL A 160 4.29 -16.51 -14.34
CA VAL A 160 4.26 -17.12 -13.00
C VAL A 160 3.31 -16.35 -12.08
N ALA A 161 3.45 -15.03 -12.00
CA ALA A 161 2.63 -14.19 -11.16
C ALA A 161 2.45 -12.79 -11.76
N ARG A 162 1.38 -12.09 -11.39
CA ARG A 162 1.14 -10.69 -11.77
C ARG A 162 0.60 -9.86 -10.62
N VAL A 163 0.78 -8.54 -10.68
CA VAL A 163 0.14 -7.60 -9.75
C VAL A 163 -1.30 -7.36 -10.18
N ILE A 164 -2.24 -7.46 -9.24
CA ILE A 164 -3.68 -7.22 -9.48
C ILE A 164 -4.22 -6.01 -8.72
N ALA A 165 -3.54 -5.57 -7.65
CA ALA A 165 -3.88 -4.35 -6.93
C ALA A 165 -2.64 -3.79 -6.23
N LYS A 166 -2.59 -2.47 -6.06
CA LYS A 166 -1.60 -1.79 -5.24
C LYS A 166 -2.19 -0.55 -4.57
N THR A 167 -1.70 -0.28 -3.36
CA THR A 167 -2.00 0.91 -2.57
C THR A 167 -0.69 1.55 -2.10
N GLU A 168 -0.75 2.58 -1.28
CA GLU A 168 0.44 3.17 -0.66
C GLU A 168 1.09 2.26 0.42
N THR A 169 0.41 1.21 0.85
CA THR A 169 0.89 0.33 1.93
C THR A 169 0.86 -1.15 1.59
N SER A 170 0.37 -1.54 0.40
CA SER A 170 0.24 -2.94 0.04
C SER A 170 0.25 -3.18 -1.47
N ILE A 171 0.76 -4.36 -1.86
CA ILE A 171 0.81 -4.83 -3.24
C ILE A 171 0.22 -6.25 -3.23
N THR A 172 -0.85 -6.48 -4.00
CA THR A 172 -1.50 -7.79 -4.10
C THR A 172 -1.13 -8.46 -5.42
N PHE A 173 -0.63 -9.68 -5.30
CA PHE A 173 -0.25 -10.54 -6.42
C PHE A 173 -1.27 -11.63 -6.63
N GLN A 174 -1.39 -12.08 -7.87
CA GLN A 174 -2.11 -13.28 -8.29
C GLN A 174 -1.13 -14.27 -8.90
N GLY A 175 -1.18 -15.53 -8.47
CA GLY A 175 -0.48 -16.63 -9.11
C GLY A 175 -1.15 -16.99 -10.45
N ILE A 176 -0.36 -17.25 -11.47
CA ILE A 176 -0.82 -17.65 -12.82
C ILE A 176 -0.47 -19.11 -13.09
N ASN A 177 0.81 -19.47 -12.93
CA ASN A 177 1.30 -20.84 -13.03
C ASN A 177 2.24 -21.13 -11.87
N ALA A 178 2.32 -22.40 -11.47
CA ALA A 178 3.32 -22.84 -10.50
C ALA A 178 4.73 -22.58 -11.04
N GLY A 179 5.60 -22.01 -10.20
CA GLY A 179 6.95 -21.63 -10.57
C GLY A 179 7.51 -20.57 -9.62
N GLU A 180 8.69 -20.08 -9.95
CA GLU A 180 9.37 -19.03 -9.18
C GLU A 180 9.74 -17.87 -10.11
N THR A 181 9.61 -16.65 -9.60
CA THR A 181 10.01 -15.42 -10.29
C THR A 181 10.52 -14.40 -9.26
N THR A 182 11.05 -13.28 -9.72
CA THR A 182 11.45 -12.17 -8.87
C THR A 182 10.59 -10.95 -9.16
N CYS A 183 10.42 -10.13 -8.14
CA CYS A 183 9.72 -8.87 -8.23
C CYS A 183 10.61 -7.75 -7.67
N VAL A 184 10.79 -6.67 -8.44
CA VAL A 184 11.46 -5.45 -8.00
C VAL A 184 10.42 -4.40 -7.70
N VAL A 185 10.39 -3.93 -6.46
CA VAL A 185 9.57 -2.80 -6.01
C VAL A 185 10.47 -1.57 -5.95
N THR A 186 10.09 -0.51 -6.66
CA THR A 186 10.79 0.78 -6.67
C THR A 186 9.84 1.86 -6.17
N ASP A 187 10.26 2.66 -5.18
CA ASP A 187 9.47 3.78 -4.67
C ASP A 187 9.70 5.09 -5.46
N LEU A 188 8.95 6.15 -5.12
CA LEU A 188 9.04 7.47 -5.75
C LEU A 188 10.47 8.07 -5.71
N MET A 189 11.24 7.77 -4.67
CA MET A 189 12.60 8.31 -4.49
C MET A 189 13.68 7.41 -5.12
N GLY A 190 13.28 6.31 -5.76
CA GLY A 190 14.16 5.38 -6.45
C GLY A 190 14.79 4.32 -5.53
N LEU A 191 14.32 4.17 -4.29
CA LEU A 191 14.72 3.06 -3.44
C LEU A 191 14.12 1.77 -3.97
N GLN A 192 14.91 0.70 -3.97
CA GLN A 192 14.51 -0.58 -4.56
C GLN A 192 14.63 -1.71 -3.55
N LYS A 193 13.68 -2.64 -3.62
CA LYS A 193 13.73 -3.93 -2.93
C LYS A 193 13.33 -5.03 -3.90
N THR A 194 14.13 -6.10 -3.96
CA THR A 194 13.81 -7.31 -4.72
C THR A 194 13.27 -8.35 -3.77
N ILE A 195 12.19 -9.03 -4.16
CA ILE A 195 11.61 -10.17 -3.45
C ILE A 195 11.52 -11.38 -4.38
N ASN A 196 11.60 -12.57 -3.80
CA ASN A 196 11.28 -13.80 -4.48
C ASN A 196 9.78 -14.06 -4.43
N VAL A 197 9.18 -14.45 -5.54
CA VAL A 197 7.76 -14.83 -5.63
C VAL A 197 7.67 -16.28 -6.04
N LYS A 198 7.10 -17.10 -5.17
CA LYS A 198 6.90 -18.53 -5.39
C LYS A 198 5.43 -18.86 -5.46
N VAL A 199 5.02 -19.47 -6.56
CA VAL A 199 3.66 -19.95 -6.79
C VAL A 199 3.63 -21.46 -6.76
N GLU A 200 2.84 -22.04 -5.87
CA GLU A 200 2.69 -23.49 -5.74
C GLU A 200 1.23 -23.91 -5.72
N THR A 201 0.95 -25.08 -6.29
CA THR A 201 -0.35 -25.70 -6.16
C THR A 201 -0.50 -26.33 -4.77
N THR A 202 -1.60 -26.05 -4.08
CA THR A 202 -1.91 -26.56 -2.75
C THR A 202 -3.23 -27.32 -2.71
N THR A 203 -3.30 -28.32 -1.86
CA THR A 203 -4.55 -29.02 -1.48
C THR A 203 -5.08 -28.56 -0.13
N ILE A 204 -4.48 -27.52 0.48
CA ILE A 204 -4.99 -26.90 1.71
C ILE A 204 -6.29 -26.16 1.37
N PRO A 205 -7.44 -26.61 1.94
CA PRO A 205 -8.73 -26.09 1.50
C PRO A 205 -8.99 -24.65 1.97
N PHE A 206 -8.52 -24.30 3.16
CA PHE A 206 -8.71 -22.97 3.77
C PHE A 206 -7.45 -22.54 4.51
N THR A 207 -6.98 -21.34 4.20
CA THR A 207 -5.94 -20.65 4.99
C THR A 207 -6.53 -20.15 6.31
N GLU A 208 -5.69 -19.76 7.26
CA GLU A 208 -6.16 -19.18 8.53
C GLU A 208 -6.93 -17.86 8.31
N ASP A 209 -6.51 -17.04 7.32
CA ASP A 209 -7.23 -15.81 6.97
C ASP A 209 -8.62 -16.10 6.39
N GLU A 210 -8.76 -17.12 5.54
CA GLU A 210 -10.05 -17.57 5.00
C GLU A 210 -10.96 -18.10 6.12
N LYS A 211 -10.42 -18.88 7.07
CA LYS A 211 -11.18 -19.33 8.24
C LYS A 211 -11.62 -18.16 9.13
N ALA A 212 -10.72 -17.19 9.36
CA ALA A 212 -11.06 -15.98 10.10
C ALA A 212 -12.17 -15.17 9.43
N ALA A 213 -12.13 -15.04 8.10
CA ALA A 213 -13.20 -14.40 7.33
C ALA A 213 -14.53 -15.13 7.43
N ILE A 214 -14.52 -16.47 7.38
CA ILE A 214 -15.72 -17.30 7.58
C ILE A 214 -16.29 -17.13 9.00
N LEU A 215 -15.44 -17.10 10.04
CA LEU A 215 -15.83 -16.88 11.43
C LEU A 215 -16.44 -15.50 11.68
N ALA A 216 -16.10 -14.50 10.88
CA ALA A 216 -16.67 -13.16 10.95
C ALA A 216 -18.07 -13.05 10.33
N ILE A 217 -18.56 -14.08 9.61
CA ILE A 217 -19.90 -14.09 9.01
C ILE A 217 -20.97 -14.16 10.10
N THR A 218 -21.92 -13.23 10.06
CA THR A 218 -23.05 -13.15 11.02
C THR A 218 -24.41 -13.44 10.39
N LYS A 219 -24.49 -13.51 9.06
CA LYS A 219 -25.69 -13.87 8.30
C LYS A 219 -25.72 -15.37 8.00
N ASN A 220 -26.92 -15.88 7.68
CA ASN A 220 -27.02 -17.24 7.18
C ASN A 220 -26.43 -17.35 5.77
N VAL A 221 -25.62 -18.36 5.58
CA VAL A 221 -24.98 -18.68 4.28
C VAL A 221 -24.67 -20.18 4.23
N VAL A 222 -24.79 -20.76 3.04
CA VAL A 222 -24.16 -22.00 2.62
C VAL A 222 -23.46 -21.70 1.30
N ASN A 223 -22.19 -21.99 1.21
CA ASN A 223 -21.35 -21.72 0.04
C ASN A 223 -20.74 -23.02 -0.48
N TRP A 224 -20.59 -23.09 -1.80
CA TRP A 224 -19.84 -24.15 -2.49
C TRP A 224 -19.07 -23.57 -3.66
N ASN A 225 -17.75 -23.74 -3.67
CA ASN A 225 -16.85 -23.21 -4.71
C ASN A 225 -17.09 -21.73 -5.04
N GLY A 226 -17.27 -20.88 -4.02
CA GLY A 226 -17.52 -19.47 -4.19
C GLY A 226 -18.97 -19.08 -4.50
N GLN A 227 -19.87 -20.05 -4.69
CA GLN A 227 -21.30 -19.80 -4.93
C GLN A 227 -22.06 -19.82 -3.59
N ASP A 228 -22.61 -18.68 -3.19
CA ASP A 228 -23.54 -18.58 -2.05
C ASP A 228 -24.96 -19.04 -2.43
N GLY A 229 -25.67 -19.63 -1.46
CA GLY A 229 -27.12 -19.76 -1.52
C GLY A 229 -27.80 -18.39 -1.53
N TYR A 230 -28.93 -18.28 -2.25
CA TYR A 230 -29.67 -17.03 -2.32
C TYR A 230 -30.24 -16.61 -0.97
N GLN A 231 -30.24 -15.32 -0.65
CA GLN A 231 -30.68 -14.78 0.64
C GLN A 231 -32.15 -15.11 1.00
N TRP A 232 -33.00 -15.44 0.01
CA TRP A 232 -34.41 -15.79 0.21
C TRP A 232 -34.66 -17.28 0.40
N GLY A 233 -33.62 -18.12 0.43
CA GLY A 233 -33.75 -19.53 0.72
C GLY A 233 -33.89 -19.81 2.20
N ASP A 234 -34.41 -20.98 2.54
CA ASP A 234 -34.48 -21.49 3.90
C ASP A 234 -33.13 -22.07 4.33
N TYR A 235 -32.65 -21.63 5.49
CA TYR A 235 -31.39 -22.11 6.08
C TYR A 235 -31.72 -22.90 7.34
N THR A 236 -31.23 -24.13 7.46
CA THR A 236 -31.45 -24.97 8.61
C THR A 236 -30.22 -25.77 8.99
N VAL A 237 -30.03 -25.99 10.32
CA VAL A 237 -29.17 -27.03 10.84
C VAL A 237 -30.07 -28.01 11.60
N LYS A 238 -29.99 -29.29 11.26
CA LYS A 238 -30.86 -30.33 11.86
C LYS A 238 -30.08 -31.57 12.19
N ASP A 239 -30.46 -32.18 13.33
CA ASP A 239 -30.17 -33.57 13.62
C ASP A 239 -31.11 -34.43 12.77
N LEU A 240 -30.55 -35.34 11.98
CA LEU A 240 -31.31 -36.25 11.13
C LEU A 240 -31.64 -37.57 11.82
N GLY A 241 -31.14 -37.76 13.05
CA GLY A 241 -31.10 -39.04 13.71
C GLY A 241 -29.92 -39.90 13.26
N ASP A 242 -29.75 -41.06 13.87
CA ASP A 242 -28.64 -42.01 13.57
C ASP A 242 -27.23 -41.39 13.63
N GLY A 243 -27.07 -40.37 14.49
CA GLY A 243 -25.78 -39.67 14.66
C GLY A 243 -25.35 -38.82 13.46
N LYS A 244 -26.30 -38.33 12.70
CA LYS A 244 -26.03 -37.46 11.54
C LYS A 244 -26.63 -36.07 11.69
N MET A 245 -25.85 -35.07 11.32
CA MET A 245 -26.26 -33.68 11.26
C MET A 245 -26.26 -33.18 9.82
N GLN A 246 -27.10 -32.18 9.54
CA GLN A 246 -27.19 -31.56 8.23
C GLN A 246 -27.29 -30.03 8.33
N ALA A 247 -26.43 -29.32 7.62
CA ALA A 247 -26.60 -27.91 7.29
C ALA A 247 -27.16 -27.81 5.89
N LYS A 248 -28.25 -27.06 5.71
CA LYS A 248 -28.97 -26.99 4.44
C LYS A 248 -29.34 -25.55 4.12
N TRP A 249 -29.20 -25.18 2.85
CA TRP A 249 -29.89 -24.11 2.19
C TRP A 249 -30.83 -24.69 1.14
N ASP A 250 -32.08 -24.20 1.06
CA ASP A 250 -33.10 -24.66 0.15
C ASP A 250 -33.92 -23.47 -0.40
N TYR A 251 -34.06 -23.40 -1.70
CA TYR A 251 -34.88 -22.40 -2.37
C TYR A 251 -36.03 -23.08 -3.11
N TYR A 252 -37.19 -23.13 -2.46
CA TYR A 252 -38.44 -23.69 -2.99
C TYR A 252 -38.32 -25.13 -3.54
N ASN A 253 -37.49 -25.98 -2.94
CA ASN A 253 -37.16 -27.33 -3.41
C ASN A 253 -36.57 -27.40 -4.83
N ARG A 254 -36.26 -26.24 -5.45
CA ARG A 254 -35.75 -26.16 -6.80
C ARG A 254 -34.20 -26.12 -6.78
N TYR A 255 -33.65 -25.35 -5.87
CA TYR A 255 -32.20 -25.25 -5.71
C TYR A 255 -31.86 -25.58 -4.26
N LYS A 256 -30.80 -26.32 -4.04
CA LYS A 256 -30.34 -26.67 -2.69
C LYS A 256 -28.85 -26.87 -2.59
N MET A 257 -28.31 -26.58 -1.43
CA MET A 257 -26.98 -26.94 -1.00
C MET A 257 -27.10 -27.58 0.36
N THR A 258 -26.50 -28.76 0.52
CA THR A 258 -26.66 -29.55 1.72
C THR A 258 -25.31 -30.15 2.12
N CYS A 259 -24.85 -29.85 3.33
CA CYS A 259 -23.69 -30.51 3.93
C CYS A 259 -24.19 -31.45 5.03
N THR A 260 -23.97 -32.74 4.88
CA THR A 260 -24.36 -33.78 5.88
C THR A 260 -23.10 -34.43 6.43
N TRP A 261 -23.00 -34.58 7.73
CA TRP A 261 -21.87 -35.23 8.38
C TRP A 261 -22.28 -36.18 9.47
N THR A 262 -21.41 -37.12 9.86
CA THR A 262 -21.56 -37.99 11.00
C THR A 262 -21.02 -37.30 12.25
N GLY A 263 -21.78 -37.37 13.34
CA GLY A 263 -21.48 -36.76 14.64
C GLY A 263 -22.42 -35.58 14.95
N ASP A 264 -22.07 -34.82 15.96
CA ASP A 264 -22.81 -33.65 16.43
C ASP A 264 -22.32 -32.35 15.83
N ALA A 265 -22.79 -31.20 16.33
CA ALA A 265 -22.36 -29.88 15.93
C ALA A 265 -21.30 -29.26 16.89
N THR A 266 -20.59 -30.04 17.70
CA THR A 266 -19.48 -29.55 18.51
C THR A 266 -18.28 -29.15 17.60
N VAL A 267 -17.42 -28.26 18.08
CA VAL A 267 -16.23 -27.85 17.36
C VAL A 267 -15.26 -29.00 17.13
N GLY A 268 -14.69 -29.10 15.93
CA GLY A 268 -13.69 -30.09 15.53
C GLY A 268 -14.02 -30.80 14.22
N LYS A 269 -13.09 -31.63 13.77
CA LYS A 269 -13.24 -32.48 12.58
C LYS A 269 -14.30 -33.55 12.81
N LYS A 270 -15.14 -33.74 11.81
CA LYS A 270 -16.29 -34.68 11.86
C LYS A 270 -16.08 -35.93 10.99
N GLY A 271 -14.93 -36.05 10.33
CA GLY A 271 -14.68 -37.11 9.36
C GLY A 271 -15.45 -36.87 8.07
N THR A 272 -15.68 -37.96 7.33
CA THR A 272 -16.30 -37.91 6.01
C THR A 272 -17.78 -37.58 6.09
N GLY A 273 -18.19 -36.59 5.29
CA GLY A 273 -19.57 -36.22 5.07
C GLY A 273 -19.92 -36.21 3.60
N THR A 274 -21.11 -35.72 3.28
CA THR A 274 -21.56 -35.57 1.89
C THR A 274 -22.03 -34.15 1.67
N PHE A 275 -21.53 -33.49 0.61
CA PHE A 275 -22.06 -32.23 0.12
C PHE A 275 -22.86 -32.45 -1.15
N VAL A 276 -24.13 -32.04 -1.14
CA VAL A 276 -25.01 -32.06 -2.31
C VAL A 276 -25.18 -30.64 -2.80
N TYR A 277 -24.82 -30.40 -4.05
CA TYR A 277 -24.99 -29.14 -4.76
C TYR A 277 -26.01 -29.35 -5.88
N ASN A 278 -27.11 -28.62 -5.83
CA ASN A 278 -28.16 -28.67 -6.85
C ASN A 278 -28.60 -27.23 -7.20
N MET A 279 -28.09 -26.67 -8.28
CA MET A 279 -28.51 -25.38 -8.84
C MET A 279 -29.20 -25.53 -10.22
N ASN A 280 -29.05 -26.64 -10.89
CA ASN A 280 -29.75 -27.06 -12.12
C ASN A 280 -29.60 -28.57 -12.29
N TYR A 281 -28.45 -29.11 -11.86
CA TYR A 281 -28.14 -30.52 -11.85
C TYR A 281 -27.63 -30.89 -10.48
N GLU A 282 -28.13 -31.99 -9.94
CA GLU A 282 -27.65 -32.49 -8.65
C GLU A 282 -26.25 -33.14 -8.81
N LYS A 283 -25.32 -32.66 -8.01
CA LYS A 283 -23.97 -33.23 -7.87
C LYS A 283 -23.74 -33.56 -6.42
N SER A 284 -23.12 -34.70 -6.15
CA SER A 284 -22.74 -35.14 -4.82
C SER A 284 -21.23 -35.30 -4.72
N PHE A 285 -20.71 -34.92 -3.55
CA PHE A 285 -19.29 -34.92 -3.22
C PHE A 285 -19.13 -35.55 -1.83
N ASP A 286 -18.23 -36.52 -1.73
CA ASP A 286 -17.76 -36.99 -0.42
C ASP A 286 -16.75 -35.95 0.08
N VAL A 287 -17.00 -35.38 1.26
CA VAL A 287 -16.23 -34.25 1.78
C VAL A 287 -15.74 -34.51 3.19
N ASP A 288 -14.55 -33.99 3.50
CA ASP A 288 -14.14 -33.81 4.90
C ASP A 288 -14.87 -32.60 5.48
N VAL A 289 -15.38 -32.74 6.70
CA VAL A 289 -16.16 -31.71 7.38
C VAL A 289 -15.50 -31.32 8.71
N GLU A 290 -15.44 -30.03 8.97
CA GLU A 290 -14.98 -29.50 10.26
C GLU A 290 -15.93 -28.41 10.74
N ILE A 291 -16.41 -28.55 11.99
CA ILE A 291 -17.11 -27.46 12.67
C ILE A 291 -16.07 -26.56 13.30
N ILE A 292 -15.98 -25.33 12.83
CA ILE A 292 -14.96 -24.35 13.27
C ILE A 292 -15.45 -23.46 14.40
N LYS A 293 -16.79 -23.33 14.58
CA LYS A 293 -17.41 -22.62 15.71
C LYS A 293 -18.86 -23.08 15.91
N ASN A 294 -19.26 -23.17 17.15
CA ASN A 294 -20.65 -23.27 17.58
C ASN A 294 -20.80 -22.47 18.87
N ASP A 295 -21.61 -21.42 18.87
CA ASP A 295 -21.82 -20.55 20.03
C ASP A 295 -23.21 -20.76 20.69
N GLY A 296 -23.92 -21.83 20.30
CA GLY A 296 -25.25 -22.15 20.78
C GLY A 296 -26.39 -21.40 20.12
N SER A 297 -26.09 -20.31 19.37
CA SER A 297 -27.07 -19.60 18.57
C SER A 297 -26.82 -19.79 17.05
N ARG A 298 -25.61 -20.21 16.69
CA ARG A 298 -25.19 -20.36 15.32
C ARG A 298 -24.05 -21.38 15.22
N VAL A 299 -23.98 -22.05 14.06
CA VAL A 299 -22.91 -23.01 13.73
C VAL A 299 -22.18 -22.54 12.47
N TRP A 300 -20.84 -22.58 12.52
CA TRP A 300 -19.94 -22.38 11.38
C TRP A 300 -19.22 -23.68 11.08
N GLY A 301 -19.27 -24.10 9.84
CA GLY A 301 -18.56 -25.29 9.38
C GLY A 301 -17.90 -25.06 8.02
N ILE A 302 -16.85 -25.82 7.79
CA ILE A 302 -16.13 -25.88 6.50
C ILE A 302 -16.14 -27.32 6.00
N CYS A 303 -16.10 -27.48 4.68
CA CYS A 303 -15.97 -28.78 4.06
C CYS A 303 -15.16 -28.71 2.77
N SER A 304 -14.50 -29.82 2.40
CA SER A 304 -13.68 -29.86 1.20
C SER A 304 -13.47 -31.28 0.67
N CYS A 305 -13.16 -31.38 -0.61
CA CYS A 305 -12.66 -32.59 -1.22
C CYS A 305 -11.83 -32.30 -2.48
N VAL A 306 -10.92 -33.19 -2.81
CA VAL A 306 -10.30 -33.21 -4.13
C VAL A 306 -11.07 -34.19 -5.01
N LYS A 307 -11.56 -33.74 -6.15
CA LYS A 307 -12.26 -34.55 -7.13
C LYS A 307 -11.87 -34.08 -8.55
N ASP A 308 -11.47 -35.00 -9.41
CA ASP A 308 -11.09 -34.74 -10.80
C ASP A 308 -10.00 -33.64 -10.91
N ASP A 309 -8.93 -33.75 -10.10
CA ASP A 309 -7.82 -32.80 -9.99
C ASP A 309 -8.27 -31.35 -9.65
N TYR A 310 -9.41 -31.22 -8.97
CA TYR A 310 -9.96 -29.95 -8.51
C TYR A 310 -10.25 -29.98 -7.02
N LEU A 311 -9.71 -29.01 -6.28
CA LEU A 311 -10.00 -28.82 -4.85
C LEU A 311 -11.32 -28.09 -4.69
N ASN A 312 -12.36 -28.82 -4.34
CA ASN A 312 -13.67 -28.28 -4.02
C ASN A 312 -13.70 -27.82 -2.56
N THR A 313 -14.27 -26.65 -2.31
CA THR A 313 -14.41 -26.09 -0.96
C THR A 313 -15.79 -25.55 -0.72
N GLY A 314 -16.30 -25.72 0.50
CA GLY A 314 -17.58 -25.18 0.92
C GLY A 314 -17.54 -24.74 2.38
N TYR A 315 -18.41 -23.83 2.73
CA TYR A 315 -18.61 -23.44 4.13
C TYR A 315 -20.08 -23.11 4.40
N PHE A 316 -20.43 -23.12 5.65
CA PHE A 316 -21.74 -22.66 6.10
C PHE A 316 -21.65 -21.87 7.40
N CYS A 317 -22.56 -20.92 7.57
CA CYS A 317 -22.84 -20.22 8.81
C CYS A 317 -24.36 -20.10 8.93
N ILE A 318 -24.97 -20.79 9.89
CA ILE A 318 -26.43 -20.90 10.00
C ILE A 318 -26.85 -20.72 11.46
N ALA A 319 -27.92 -19.94 11.69
CA ALA A 319 -28.58 -19.84 13.00
C ALA A 319 -29.25 -21.19 13.40
N LEU A 320 -29.18 -21.54 14.67
CA LEU A 320 -29.80 -22.75 15.25
C LEU A 320 -31.27 -22.53 15.57
#